data_4a129c0f7b988250e5a298ba760f4125
#
_entry.id   4a129c0f7b988250e5a298ba760f4125
#
_cell.length_a   1.000
_cell.length_b   1.000
_cell.length_c   1.000
_cell.angle_alpha   90.00
_cell.angle_beta   90.00
_cell.angle_gamma   90.00
#
_symmetry.space_group_name_H-M   'P 1'
#
loop_
_entity.id
_entity.type
_entity.pdbx_description
1 polymer ?
#
loop_
_entity_poly.entity_id
_entity_poly.type
_entity_poly.pdbx_seq_one_letter_code
_entity_poly.pdbx_strand_id
1 'polypeptide(L)'
;STMQPTPLFADYAQGSRVWDVDGNEYIDYLLAYGPLILGHANDQVVSQLNESVSKGTSFGANTEKENKLAQLVIDRVPSIEMVRMVNSGTEATMSAIRLARGYTGRDIILKFEGSYHGHGDSLLIKAGSGVATLGLPDSPGVPKSIASNTITVPFNDFESVKLAFENYGENIAAVIMEPVCGNMGVVPPNEGFLQDMRKITEENGTLLIFDEVMSGFRVGYHSAQGYYNVNPDLTCLGKVIGGGLPVGAFGG
;
A
#
# COMPACT_ATOMS: atom_id res chain seq x y z
N SER A 1 -8.42 21.36 -3.45
CA SER A 1 -8.34 21.17 -2.00
C SER A 1 -9.59 20.49 -1.48
N THR A 2 -9.46 19.49 -0.63
CA THR A 2 -10.57 18.83 0.07
C THR A 2 -10.92 19.53 1.39
N MET A 3 -10.14 20.53 1.79
CA MET A 3 -10.34 21.27 3.04
C MET A 3 -11.25 22.47 2.81
N GLN A 4 -12.27 22.60 3.66
CA GLN A 4 -13.19 23.75 3.69
C GLN A 4 -13.19 24.34 5.11
N PRO A 5 -13.35 25.65 5.29
CA PRO A 5 -13.59 26.67 4.27
C PRO A 5 -12.33 27.15 3.54
N THR A 6 -11.14 27.13 4.15
CA THR A 6 -9.88 27.61 3.56
C THR A 6 -8.78 26.58 3.82
N PRO A 7 -8.04 26.15 2.79
CA PRO A 7 -6.93 25.24 3.00
C PRO A 7 -5.85 25.87 3.89
N LEU A 8 -5.31 25.06 4.80
CA LEU A 8 -4.16 25.44 5.61
C LEU A 8 -2.92 25.50 4.71
N PHE A 9 -2.16 26.56 4.80
CA PHE A 9 -0.85 26.70 4.18
C PHE A 9 0.22 26.53 5.26
N ALA A 10 0.80 25.33 5.37
CA ALA A 10 1.87 25.06 6.32
C ALA A 10 3.15 25.78 5.90
N ASP A 11 3.84 26.41 6.85
CA ASP A 11 5.15 27.02 6.68
C ASP A 11 6.26 26.06 7.11
N TYR A 12 6.17 25.54 8.35
CA TYR A 12 7.10 24.54 8.86
C TYR A 12 6.42 23.61 9.85
N ALA A 13 7.12 22.52 10.21
CA ALA A 13 6.65 21.57 11.20
C ALA A 13 7.83 20.96 11.98
N GLN A 14 7.60 20.63 13.25
CA GLN A 14 8.59 19.98 14.11
C GLN A 14 7.92 19.06 15.13
N GLY A 15 8.44 17.86 15.28
CA GLY A 15 7.85 16.85 16.16
C GLY A 15 6.38 16.61 15.83
N SER A 16 5.48 16.86 16.79
CA SER A 16 4.02 16.72 16.65
C SER A 16 3.29 18.03 16.32
N ARG A 17 3.99 19.06 15.87
CA ARG A 17 3.44 20.40 15.63
C ARG A 17 3.64 20.83 14.19
N VAL A 18 2.68 21.60 13.69
CA VAL A 18 2.71 22.25 12.38
C VAL A 18 2.33 23.72 12.59
N TRP A 19 3.05 24.63 11.93
CA TRP A 19 2.74 26.05 11.90
C TRP A 19 2.34 26.47 10.50
N ASP A 20 1.29 27.29 10.42
CA ASP A 20 0.87 27.87 9.15
C ASP A 20 1.63 29.17 8.84
N VAL A 21 1.42 29.69 7.63
CA VAL A 21 2.03 30.95 7.15
C VAL A 21 1.61 32.19 7.95
N ASP A 22 0.53 32.11 8.72
CA ASP A 22 0.04 33.19 9.60
C ASP A 22 0.60 33.05 11.03
N GLY A 23 1.44 32.04 11.30
CA GLY A 23 2.08 31.77 12.59
C GLY A 23 1.23 31.01 13.60
N ASN A 24 0.08 30.49 13.20
CA ASN A 24 -0.74 29.68 14.09
C ASN A 24 -0.15 28.26 14.26
N GLU A 25 -0.15 27.76 15.49
CA GLU A 25 0.33 26.44 15.85
C GLU A 25 -0.82 25.42 15.91
N TYR A 26 -0.58 24.24 15.35
CA TYR A 26 -1.52 23.11 15.36
C TYR A 26 -0.84 21.84 15.86
N ILE A 27 -1.62 20.98 16.57
CA ILE A 27 -1.19 19.62 16.85
C ILE A 27 -1.45 18.77 15.61
N ASP A 28 -0.42 18.08 15.09
CA ASP A 28 -0.54 17.23 13.92
C ASP A 28 -1.00 15.82 14.30
N TYR A 29 -2.26 15.50 14.00
CA TYR A 29 -2.81 14.15 14.08
C TYR A 29 -2.76 13.40 12.74
N LEU A 30 -2.27 14.04 11.67
CA LEU A 30 -2.28 13.48 10.33
C LEU A 30 -0.97 12.77 9.95
N LEU A 31 0.17 13.23 10.49
CA LEU A 31 1.52 12.68 10.23
C LEU A 31 1.84 12.57 8.74
N ALA A 32 1.46 13.58 7.95
CA ALA A 32 1.59 13.60 6.50
C ALA A 32 0.96 12.37 5.81
N TYR A 33 -0.19 11.93 6.27
CA TYR A 33 -0.88 10.68 5.85
C TYR A 33 -0.10 9.40 6.15
N GLY A 34 0.75 9.41 7.19
CA GLY A 34 1.32 8.21 7.77
C GLY A 34 2.84 8.03 7.76
N PRO A 35 3.65 8.69 6.90
CA PRO A 35 5.09 8.41 6.84
C PRO A 35 5.89 8.87 8.07
N LEU A 36 5.42 9.91 8.78
CA LEU A 36 6.23 10.59 9.80
C LEU A 36 6.03 10.01 11.21
N ILE A 37 6.28 8.71 11.41
CA ILE A 37 6.16 8.08 12.74
C ILE A 37 7.14 8.63 13.78
N LEU A 38 8.25 9.24 13.35
CA LEU A 38 9.21 9.92 14.21
C LEU A 38 8.88 11.41 14.44
N GLY A 39 7.76 11.89 13.87
CA GLY A 39 7.41 13.30 13.84
C GLY A 39 8.13 14.07 12.74
N HIS A 40 7.77 15.35 12.62
CA HIS A 40 8.37 16.26 11.65
C HIS A 40 9.80 16.66 12.04
N ALA A 41 10.64 16.86 11.04
CA ALA A 41 12.01 17.37 11.17
C ALA A 41 12.83 16.67 12.26
N ASN A 42 12.74 15.34 12.34
CA ASN A 42 13.54 14.55 13.29
C ASN A 42 15.04 14.83 13.03
N ASP A 43 15.79 15.21 14.07
CA ASP A 43 17.17 15.67 13.95
C ASP A 43 18.11 14.64 13.31
N GLN A 44 17.93 13.35 13.61
CA GLN A 44 18.75 12.29 13.02
C GLN A 44 18.48 12.13 11.52
N VAL A 45 17.20 12.19 11.13
CA VAL A 45 16.80 12.12 9.71
C VAL A 45 17.32 13.32 8.96
N VAL A 46 17.13 14.53 9.48
CA VAL A 46 17.59 15.80 8.85
C VAL A 46 19.11 15.79 8.70
N SER A 47 19.85 15.38 9.73
CA SER A 47 21.33 15.28 9.69
C SER A 47 21.80 14.34 8.59
N GLN A 48 21.21 13.14 8.49
CA GLN A 48 21.57 12.15 7.47
C GLN A 48 21.18 12.60 6.05
N LEU A 49 20.08 13.32 5.90
CA LEU A 49 19.68 13.92 4.62
C LEU A 49 20.69 14.97 4.17
N ASN A 50 21.06 15.90 5.05
CA ASN A 50 22.04 16.96 4.73
C ASN A 50 23.40 16.37 4.32
N GLU A 51 23.88 15.35 5.04
CA GLU A 51 25.10 14.64 4.66
C GLU A 51 24.98 13.96 3.30
N SER A 52 23.82 13.35 3.01
CA SER A 52 23.62 12.62 1.75
C SER A 52 23.50 13.57 0.55
N VAL A 53 22.75 14.64 0.69
CA VAL A 53 22.54 15.64 -0.38
C VAL A 53 23.86 16.29 -0.80
N SER A 54 24.78 16.54 0.16
CA SER A 54 26.12 17.09 -0.14
C SER A 54 27.00 16.17 -1.00
N LYS A 55 26.70 14.87 -1.05
CA LYS A 55 27.43 13.87 -1.85
C LYS A 55 26.76 13.55 -3.20
N GLY A 56 25.55 14.06 -3.42
CA GLY A 56 24.73 13.81 -4.60
C GLY A 56 23.47 13.01 -4.28
N THR A 57 22.46 13.17 -5.13
CA THR A 57 21.11 12.60 -4.93
C THR A 57 20.77 11.48 -5.90
N SER A 58 21.51 11.32 -6.99
CA SER A 58 21.30 10.26 -7.99
C SER A 58 22.59 10.00 -8.77
N PHE A 59 22.92 8.73 -8.95
CA PHE A 59 24.22 8.36 -9.55
C PHE A 59 24.09 7.52 -10.84
N GLY A 60 22.89 7.04 -11.17
CA GLY A 60 22.69 6.10 -12.27
C GLY A 60 23.44 4.76 -12.07
N ALA A 61 23.80 4.44 -10.83
CA ALA A 61 24.52 3.26 -10.40
C ALA A 61 24.03 2.81 -9.02
N ASN A 62 24.30 1.56 -8.67
CA ASN A 62 23.92 1.01 -7.36
C ASN A 62 24.64 1.74 -6.22
N THR A 63 23.96 1.89 -5.07
CA THR A 63 24.53 2.51 -3.88
C THR A 63 24.47 1.58 -2.67
N GLU A 64 25.43 1.72 -1.76
CA GLU A 64 25.43 0.95 -0.51
C GLU A 64 24.20 1.26 0.36
N LYS A 65 23.69 2.50 0.33
CA LYS A 65 22.50 2.89 1.09
C LYS A 65 21.25 2.20 0.60
N GLU A 66 21.09 2.03 -0.72
CA GLU A 66 20.01 1.26 -1.32
C GLU A 66 20.05 -0.21 -0.91
N ASN A 67 21.23 -0.84 -1.02
CA ASN A 67 21.44 -2.22 -0.60
C ASN A 67 21.15 -2.40 0.90
N LYS A 68 21.58 -1.46 1.73
CA LYS A 68 21.32 -1.50 3.17
C LYS A 68 19.83 -1.38 3.49
N LEU A 69 19.10 -0.49 2.81
CA LEU A 69 17.65 -0.38 2.98
C LEU A 69 16.94 -1.65 2.52
N ALA A 70 17.32 -2.19 1.37
CA ALA A 70 16.78 -3.45 0.87
C ALA A 70 17.00 -4.60 1.87
N GLN A 71 18.20 -4.74 2.40
CA GLN A 71 18.51 -5.75 3.42
C GLN A 71 17.69 -5.55 4.69
N LEU A 72 17.53 -4.30 5.16
CA LEU A 72 16.68 -4.00 6.31
C LEU A 72 15.21 -4.39 6.09
N VAL A 73 14.70 -4.28 4.89
CA VAL A 73 13.35 -4.73 4.53
C VAL A 73 13.28 -6.26 4.54
N ILE A 74 14.21 -6.94 3.87
CA ILE A 74 14.27 -8.40 3.81
C ILE A 74 14.37 -9.03 5.21
N ASP A 75 15.21 -8.48 6.07
CA ASP A 75 15.41 -9.00 7.44
C ASP A 75 14.17 -8.87 8.33
N ARG A 76 13.22 -8.02 7.98
CA ARG A 76 12.10 -7.64 8.86
C ARG A 76 10.72 -8.00 8.35
N VAL A 77 10.54 -8.10 7.05
CA VAL A 77 9.25 -8.42 6.43
C VAL A 77 9.24 -9.89 6.03
N PRO A 78 8.49 -10.75 6.75
CA PRO A 78 8.65 -12.21 6.67
C PRO A 78 8.47 -12.81 5.28
N SER A 79 7.63 -12.21 4.43
CA SER A 79 7.37 -12.73 3.07
C SER A 79 8.39 -12.27 2.03
N ILE A 80 9.27 -11.33 2.35
CA ILE A 80 10.16 -10.71 1.35
C ILE A 80 11.53 -11.39 1.33
N GLU A 81 11.82 -12.13 0.26
CA GLU A 81 13.15 -12.67 -0.04
C GLU A 81 13.91 -11.76 -1.02
N MET A 82 13.17 -11.07 -1.89
CA MET A 82 13.71 -10.13 -2.86
C MET A 82 12.84 -8.86 -2.91
N VAL A 83 13.48 -7.69 -2.91
CA VAL A 83 12.78 -6.40 -2.92
C VAL A 83 13.25 -5.50 -4.06
N ARG A 84 12.31 -4.77 -4.64
CA ARG A 84 12.59 -3.69 -5.59
C ARG A 84 12.11 -2.36 -5.02
N MET A 85 13.03 -1.38 -4.96
CA MET A 85 12.71 -0.02 -4.58
C MET A 85 12.04 0.73 -5.73
N VAL A 86 11.05 1.55 -5.40
CA VAL A 86 10.31 2.45 -6.30
C VAL A 86 10.06 3.79 -5.59
N ASN A 87 9.38 4.75 -6.22
CA ASN A 87 9.26 6.10 -5.68
C ASN A 87 7.94 6.36 -4.92
N SER A 88 6.99 5.44 -4.96
CA SER A 88 5.69 5.62 -4.30
C SER A 88 4.99 4.28 -4.04
N GLY A 89 4.00 4.30 -3.13
CA GLY A 89 3.10 3.16 -2.94
C GLY A 89 2.30 2.81 -4.19
N THR A 90 1.93 3.80 -5.01
CA THR A 90 1.26 3.57 -6.31
C THR A 90 2.13 2.78 -7.27
N GLU A 91 3.41 3.13 -7.38
CA GLU A 91 4.34 2.37 -8.22
C GLU A 91 4.57 0.95 -7.68
N ALA A 92 4.60 0.78 -6.35
CA ALA A 92 4.71 -0.52 -5.72
C ALA A 92 3.51 -1.43 -6.07
N THR A 93 2.28 -0.96 -5.85
CA THR A 93 1.06 -1.73 -6.13
C THR A 93 0.86 -2.00 -7.62
N MET A 94 1.12 -1.02 -8.47
CA MET A 94 1.07 -1.16 -9.92
C MET A 94 2.08 -2.22 -10.42
N SER A 95 3.27 -2.24 -9.85
CA SER A 95 4.32 -3.21 -10.20
C SER A 95 4.00 -4.61 -9.69
N ALA A 96 3.48 -4.73 -8.46
CA ALA A 96 3.05 -6.00 -7.88
C ALA A 96 1.92 -6.64 -8.70
N ILE A 97 0.92 -5.86 -9.11
CA ILE A 97 -0.16 -6.35 -9.99
C ILE A 97 0.38 -6.82 -11.34
N ARG A 98 1.28 -6.05 -11.96
CA ARG A 98 1.89 -6.45 -13.22
C ARG A 98 2.69 -7.75 -13.08
N LEU A 99 3.43 -7.89 -11.99
CA LEU A 99 4.17 -9.10 -11.68
C LEU A 99 3.22 -10.29 -11.48
N ALA A 100 2.14 -10.11 -10.70
CA ALA A 100 1.15 -11.16 -10.47
C ALA A 100 0.48 -11.64 -11.77
N ARG A 101 0.08 -10.71 -12.64
CA ARG A 101 -0.47 -11.05 -13.96
C ARG A 101 0.54 -11.79 -14.82
N GLY A 102 1.80 -11.33 -14.86
CA GLY A 102 2.86 -11.98 -15.62
C GLY A 102 3.21 -13.37 -15.13
N TYR A 103 3.19 -13.59 -13.82
CA TYR A 103 3.47 -14.88 -13.20
C TYR A 103 2.35 -15.90 -13.41
N THR A 104 1.10 -15.49 -13.19
CA THR A 104 -0.06 -16.39 -13.27
C THR A 104 -0.60 -16.58 -14.70
N GLY A 105 -0.29 -15.66 -15.62
CA GLY A 105 -0.92 -15.59 -16.95
C GLY A 105 -2.39 -15.21 -16.91
N ARG A 106 -2.89 -14.65 -15.81
CA ARG A 106 -4.29 -14.27 -15.57
C ARG A 106 -4.44 -12.76 -15.52
N ASP A 107 -5.65 -12.23 -15.76
CA ASP A 107 -5.88 -10.79 -15.89
C ASP A 107 -6.61 -10.14 -14.72
N ILE A 108 -7.49 -10.88 -14.03
CA ILE A 108 -8.40 -10.32 -13.04
C ILE A 108 -7.68 -10.06 -11.71
N ILE A 109 -7.97 -8.90 -11.13
CA ILE A 109 -7.56 -8.54 -9.76
C ILE A 109 -8.80 -8.45 -8.88
N LEU A 110 -8.77 -9.05 -7.69
CA LEU A 110 -9.77 -8.84 -6.65
C LEU A 110 -9.24 -7.84 -5.63
N LYS A 111 -10.04 -6.84 -5.29
CA LYS A 111 -9.76 -5.85 -4.24
C LYS A 111 -10.97 -5.65 -3.33
N PHE A 112 -10.81 -4.89 -2.26
CA PHE A 112 -11.88 -4.62 -1.29
C PHE A 112 -12.41 -3.20 -1.38
N GLU A 113 -13.72 -3.04 -1.13
CA GLU A 113 -14.39 -1.73 -1.03
C GLU A 113 -13.76 -0.91 0.10
N GLY A 114 -13.62 0.40 -0.14
CA GLY A 114 -13.02 1.33 0.82
C GLY A 114 -11.50 1.26 0.94
N SER A 115 -10.84 0.21 0.41
CA SER A 115 -9.38 0.14 0.36
C SER A 115 -8.81 1.07 -0.70
N TYR A 116 -7.65 1.66 -0.40
CA TYR A 116 -6.91 2.52 -1.31
C TYR A 116 -5.52 1.95 -1.60
N HIS A 117 -5.26 1.73 -2.88
CA HIS A 117 -4.00 1.12 -3.34
C HIS A 117 -3.24 2.00 -4.33
N GLY A 118 -3.32 3.33 -4.17
CA GLY A 118 -2.74 4.27 -5.12
C GLY A 118 -3.68 4.57 -6.29
N HIS A 119 -3.16 5.25 -7.31
CA HIS A 119 -3.95 5.77 -8.42
C HIS A 119 -3.67 5.10 -9.78
N GLY A 120 -3.22 3.85 -9.77
CA GLY A 120 -3.15 3.02 -10.98
C GLY A 120 -4.56 2.69 -11.49
N ASP A 121 -4.76 2.73 -12.82
CA ASP A 121 -6.09 2.58 -13.44
C ASP A 121 -6.83 1.31 -12.99
N SER A 122 -6.13 0.19 -12.84
CA SER A 122 -6.72 -1.08 -12.36
C SER A 122 -7.27 -1.01 -10.93
N LEU A 123 -6.91 0.03 -10.15
CA LEU A 123 -7.25 0.18 -8.74
C LEU A 123 -8.26 1.30 -8.47
N LEU A 124 -8.50 2.17 -9.46
CA LEU A 124 -9.52 3.23 -9.42
C LEU A 124 -10.88 2.68 -9.86
N ILE A 125 -11.31 1.62 -9.20
CA ILE A 125 -12.47 0.82 -9.56
C ILE A 125 -13.39 0.71 -8.34
N LYS A 126 -14.69 0.87 -8.56
CA LYS A 126 -15.74 0.63 -7.57
C LYS A 126 -16.52 -0.64 -7.89
N ALA A 127 -17.26 -1.13 -6.92
CA ALA A 127 -18.15 -2.29 -7.11
C ALA A 127 -19.10 -2.09 -8.29
N GLY A 128 -19.36 -3.18 -9.02
CA GLY A 128 -20.40 -3.26 -10.03
C GLY A 128 -21.80 -3.25 -9.41
N SER A 129 -22.82 -3.55 -10.22
CA SER A 129 -24.22 -3.53 -9.78
C SER A 129 -24.65 -4.72 -8.91
N GLY A 130 -23.79 -5.67 -8.65
CA GLY A 130 -24.05 -6.85 -7.82
C GLY A 130 -22.82 -7.26 -7.01
N VAL A 131 -23.02 -8.18 -6.07
CA VAL A 131 -21.94 -8.74 -5.25
C VAL A 131 -21.00 -9.56 -6.13
N ALA A 132 -19.68 -9.38 -5.95
CA ALA A 132 -18.64 -10.09 -6.69
C ALA A 132 -18.79 -9.99 -8.23
N THR A 133 -19.13 -8.82 -8.74
CA THR A 133 -19.19 -8.53 -10.18
C THR A 133 -17.99 -7.71 -10.63
N LEU A 134 -17.70 -7.77 -11.94
CA LEU A 134 -16.64 -6.95 -12.53
C LEU A 134 -16.92 -5.45 -12.31
N GLY A 135 -15.87 -4.70 -11.98
CA GLY A 135 -15.97 -3.33 -11.52
C GLY A 135 -16.33 -2.30 -12.60
N LEU A 136 -16.74 -1.14 -12.14
CA LEU A 136 -16.98 0.05 -12.95
C LEU A 136 -15.89 1.09 -12.67
N PRO A 137 -15.49 1.91 -13.65
CA PRO A 137 -14.56 3.01 -13.38
C PRO A 137 -15.08 3.93 -12.27
N ASP A 138 -14.23 4.21 -11.28
CA ASP A 138 -14.55 5.18 -10.22
C ASP A 138 -14.00 6.59 -10.53
N SER A 139 -13.12 6.68 -11.52
CA SER A 139 -12.51 7.93 -11.96
C SER A 139 -12.76 8.16 -13.44
N PRO A 140 -13.15 9.41 -13.84
CA PRO A 140 -13.18 9.79 -15.25
C PRO A 140 -11.81 9.58 -15.91
N GLY A 141 -11.79 8.96 -17.09
CA GLY A 141 -10.55 8.66 -17.81
C GLY A 141 -10.04 7.23 -17.66
N VAL A 142 -10.52 6.44 -16.68
CA VAL A 142 -10.24 5.00 -16.63
C VAL A 142 -11.07 4.28 -17.71
N PRO A 143 -10.43 3.59 -18.67
CA PRO A 143 -11.14 2.85 -19.70
C PRO A 143 -11.95 1.69 -19.11
N LYS A 144 -13.14 1.44 -19.67
CA LYS A 144 -13.99 0.29 -19.25
C LYS A 144 -13.27 -1.05 -19.39
N SER A 145 -12.42 -1.20 -20.41
CA SER A 145 -11.61 -2.41 -20.66
C SER A 145 -10.60 -2.69 -19.54
N ILE A 146 -10.13 -1.67 -18.85
CA ILE A 146 -9.26 -1.84 -17.67
C ILE A 146 -10.12 -2.16 -16.44
N ALA A 147 -11.23 -1.43 -16.26
CA ALA A 147 -12.13 -1.63 -15.13
C ALA A 147 -12.75 -3.03 -15.11
N SER A 148 -13.02 -3.62 -16.27
CA SER A 148 -13.59 -4.97 -16.39
C SER A 148 -12.64 -6.10 -15.92
N ASN A 149 -11.39 -5.79 -15.63
CA ASN A 149 -10.42 -6.75 -15.08
C ASN A 149 -10.22 -6.60 -13.56
N THR A 150 -11.14 -5.94 -12.87
CA THR A 150 -11.08 -5.79 -11.42
C THR A 150 -12.43 -6.12 -10.79
N ILE A 151 -12.40 -7.00 -9.79
CA ILE A 151 -13.55 -7.33 -8.93
C ILE A 151 -13.38 -6.58 -7.62
N THR A 152 -14.46 -6.00 -7.12
CA THR A 152 -14.48 -5.36 -5.81
C THR A 152 -15.54 -6.00 -4.94
N VAL A 153 -15.15 -6.42 -3.73
CA VAL A 153 -16.02 -7.05 -2.73
C VAL A 153 -15.92 -6.32 -1.39
N PRO A 154 -16.91 -6.43 -0.48
CA PRO A 154 -16.81 -5.85 0.85
C PRO A 154 -15.64 -6.43 1.66
N PHE A 155 -14.97 -5.60 2.45
CA PHE A 155 -13.93 -6.05 3.37
C PHE A 155 -14.56 -6.80 4.56
N ASN A 156 -13.89 -7.85 5.05
CA ASN A 156 -14.41 -8.75 6.09
C ASN A 156 -15.65 -9.58 5.71
N ASP A 157 -15.97 -9.67 4.42
CA ASP A 157 -17.04 -10.52 3.89
C ASP A 157 -16.45 -11.68 3.07
N PHE A 158 -16.13 -12.78 3.74
CA PHE A 158 -15.53 -13.95 3.09
C PHE A 158 -16.49 -14.68 2.16
N GLU A 159 -17.82 -14.59 2.39
CA GLU A 159 -18.82 -15.19 1.49
C GLU A 159 -18.80 -14.50 0.11
N SER A 160 -18.66 -13.18 0.07
CA SER A 160 -18.48 -12.44 -1.18
C SER A 160 -17.17 -12.82 -1.88
N VAL A 161 -16.11 -13.09 -1.14
CA VAL A 161 -14.85 -13.59 -1.71
C VAL A 161 -15.03 -14.97 -2.33
N LYS A 162 -15.65 -15.91 -1.63
CA LYS A 162 -15.95 -17.26 -2.15
C LYS A 162 -16.74 -17.18 -3.46
N LEU A 163 -17.79 -16.37 -3.48
CA LEU A 163 -18.61 -16.17 -4.68
C LEU A 163 -17.79 -15.62 -5.87
N ALA A 164 -16.84 -14.72 -5.60
CA ALA A 164 -15.93 -14.23 -6.63
C ALA A 164 -15.03 -15.34 -7.19
N PHE A 165 -14.50 -16.21 -6.31
CA PHE A 165 -13.68 -17.34 -6.72
C PHE A 165 -14.50 -18.42 -7.45
N GLU A 166 -15.73 -18.68 -7.05
CA GLU A 166 -16.63 -19.60 -7.77
C GLU A 166 -16.90 -19.15 -9.21
N ASN A 167 -17.06 -17.83 -9.42
CA ASN A 167 -17.37 -17.29 -10.73
C ASN A 167 -16.16 -17.01 -11.62
N TYR A 168 -15.00 -16.66 -11.04
CA TYR A 168 -13.84 -16.13 -11.77
C TYR A 168 -12.51 -16.72 -11.34
N GLY A 169 -12.45 -17.69 -10.42
CA GLY A 169 -11.22 -18.14 -9.76
C GLY A 169 -10.09 -18.50 -10.72
N GLU A 170 -10.40 -19.17 -11.84
CA GLU A 170 -9.40 -19.53 -12.86
C GLU A 170 -8.75 -18.32 -13.56
N ASN A 171 -9.37 -17.11 -13.47
CA ASN A 171 -8.92 -15.89 -14.11
C ASN A 171 -8.37 -14.86 -13.12
N ILE A 172 -8.48 -15.09 -11.80
CA ILE A 172 -7.99 -14.18 -10.78
C ILE A 172 -6.47 -14.36 -10.65
N ALA A 173 -5.72 -13.34 -11.07
CA ALA A 173 -4.26 -13.30 -10.93
C ALA A 173 -3.82 -13.05 -9.50
N ALA A 174 -4.49 -12.12 -8.83
CA ALA A 174 -4.17 -11.76 -7.46
C ALA A 174 -5.38 -11.19 -6.70
N VAL A 175 -5.33 -11.37 -5.38
CA VAL A 175 -6.09 -10.56 -4.42
C VAL A 175 -5.14 -9.53 -3.83
N ILE A 176 -5.50 -8.24 -3.91
CA ILE A 176 -4.78 -7.16 -3.23
C ILE A 176 -5.62 -6.62 -2.07
N MET A 177 -5.01 -6.52 -0.90
CA MET A 177 -5.69 -6.02 0.31
C MET A 177 -4.75 -5.25 1.24
N GLU A 178 -5.29 -4.26 1.93
CA GLU A 178 -4.68 -3.72 3.14
C GLU A 178 -4.96 -4.73 4.27
N PRO A 179 -3.95 -5.34 4.93
CA PRO A 179 -4.23 -6.27 6.04
C PRO A 179 -4.89 -5.59 7.25
N VAL A 180 -4.68 -4.29 7.39
CA VAL A 180 -5.47 -3.37 8.23
C VAL A 180 -5.86 -2.19 7.36
N CYS A 181 -7.13 -2.03 7.08
CA CYS A 181 -7.58 -0.95 6.19
C CYS A 181 -7.45 0.41 6.87
N GLY A 182 -6.53 1.25 6.38
CA GLY A 182 -6.27 2.57 6.93
C GLY A 182 -7.24 3.63 6.42
N ASN A 183 -7.54 3.64 5.13
CA ASN A 183 -8.28 4.72 4.47
C ASN A 183 -9.77 4.77 4.82
N MET A 184 -10.38 3.66 5.19
CA MET A 184 -11.78 3.60 5.62
C MET A 184 -11.99 3.79 7.13
N GLY A 185 -10.95 4.21 7.88
CA GLY A 185 -11.06 4.54 9.30
C GLY A 185 -10.44 3.53 10.26
N VAL A 186 -9.34 2.89 9.87
CA VAL A 186 -8.62 1.86 10.67
C VAL A 186 -9.51 0.66 11.00
N VAL A 187 -9.85 -0.08 9.97
CA VAL A 187 -10.67 -1.29 10.09
C VAL A 187 -9.76 -2.52 10.12
N PRO A 188 -9.63 -3.21 11.26
CA PRO A 188 -8.88 -4.45 11.34
C PRO A 188 -9.63 -5.60 10.64
N PRO A 189 -8.91 -6.66 10.25
CA PRO A 189 -9.54 -7.87 9.76
C PRO A 189 -10.28 -8.57 10.91
N ASN A 190 -11.42 -9.18 10.61
CA ASN A 190 -12.08 -10.09 11.54
C ASN A 190 -11.18 -11.30 11.83
N GLU A 191 -11.40 -11.93 12.99
CA GLU A 191 -10.67 -13.16 13.35
C GLU A 191 -10.79 -14.22 12.25
N GLY A 192 -9.66 -14.75 11.81
CA GLY A 192 -9.58 -15.78 10.76
C GLY A 192 -9.62 -15.23 9.32
N PHE A 193 -10.03 -13.99 9.08
CA PHE A 193 -10.24 -13.49 7.72
C PHE A 193 -8.95 -13.52 6.86
N LEU A 194 -7.81 -13.12 7.41
CA LEU A 194 -6.54 -13.15 6.65
C LEU A 194 -6.08 -14.59 6.37
N GLN A 195 -6.29 -15.50 7.30
CA GLN A 195 -5.98 -16.92 7.14
C GLN A 195 -6.86 -17.55 6.04
N ASP A 196 -8.15 -17.22 6.03
CA ASP A 196 -9.08 -17.65 4.98
C ASP A 196 -8.69 -17.09 3.62
N MET A 197 -8.26 -15.82 3.57
CA MET A 197 -7.74 -15.20 2.34
C MET A 197 -6.47 -15.92 1.83
N ARG A 198 -5.53 -16.26 2.72
CA ARG A 198 -4.34 -17.03 2.34
C ARG A 198 -4.73 -18.38 1.78
N LYS A 199 -5.61 -19.09 2.48
CA LYS A 199 -6.06 -20.42 2.08
C LYS A 199 -6.73 -20.44 0.70
N ILE A 200 -7.74 -19.57 0.49
CA ILE A 200 -8.48 -19.54 -0.78
C ILE A 200 -7.58 -19.16 -1.96
N THR A 201 -6.62 -18.26 -1.75
CA THR A 201 -5.68 -17.88 -2.80
C THR A 201 -4.72 -19.02 -3.16
N GLU A 202 -4.20 -19.76 -2.18
CA GLU A 202 -3.37 -20.96 -2.41
C GLU A 202 -4.13 -22.04 -3.16
N GLU A 203 -5.34 -22.38 -2.72
CA GLU A 203 -6.18 -23.41 -3.33
C GLU A 203 -6.50 -23.12 -4.80
N ASN A 204 -6.52 -21.85 -5.21
CA ASN A 204 -6.85 -21.43 -6.57
C ASN A 204 -5.61 -21.01 -7.40
N GLY A 205 -4.39 -21.10 -6.86
CA GLY A 205 -3.18 -20.65 -7.54
C GLY A 205 -3.22 -19.15 -7.87
N THR A 206 -3.89 -18.37 -7.04
CA THR A 206 -4.00 -16.91 -7.08
C THR A 206 -2.97 -16.33 -6.12
N LEU A 207 -2.31 -15.22 -6.46
CA LEU A 207 -1.36 -14.58 -5.55
C LEU A 207 -2.09 -13.69 -4.53
N LEU A 208 -1.64 -13.74 -3.27
CA LEU A 208 -2.06 -12.82 -2.24
C LEU A 208 -1.06 -11.66 -2.14
N ILE A 209 -1.53 -10.44 -2.33
CA ILE A 209 -0.74 -9.21 -2.22
C ILE A 209 -1.19 -8.44 -0.97
N PHE A 210 -0.30 -8.26 0.00
CA PHE A 210 -0.55 -7.33 1.09
C PHE A 210 -0.04 -5.93 0.71
N ASP A 211 -0.96 -4.99 0.64
CA ASP A 211 -0.63 -3.57 0.59
C ASP A 211 -0.35 -3.08 2.02
N GLU A 212 0.90 -3.14 2.40
CA GLU A 212 1.42 -2.65 3.67
C GLU A 212 1.99 -1.23 3.57
N VAL A 213 1.57 -0.45 2.58
CA VAL A 213 1.98 0.96 2.44
C VAL A 213 1.56 1.78 3.66
N MET A 214 0.41 1.44 4.30
CA MET A 214 -0.03 2.07 5.54
C MET A 214 0.43 1.28 6.78
N SER A 215 0.26 -0.03 6.78
CA SER A 215 0.47 -0.91 7.95
C SER A 215 1.93 -1.32 8.16
N GLY A 216 2.75 -1.31 7.11
CA GLY A 216 4.16 -1.70 7.15
C GLY A 216 4.96 -0.88 8.16
N PHE A 217 5.63 -1.56 9.09
CA PHE A 217 6.39 -0.97 10.21
C PHE A 217 5.57 -0.06 11.15
N ARG A 218 4.27 0.05 10.94
CA ARG A 218 3.35 0.79 11.80
C ARG A 218 2.64 -0.11 12.79
N VAL A 219 2.09 -1.23 12.31
CA VAL A 219 1.38 -2.20 13.15
C VAL A 219 2.35 -2.96 14.07
N GLY A 220 3.56 -3.22 13.59
CA GLY A 220 4.60 -3.91 14.34
C GLY A 220 5.93 -3.91 13.61
N TYR A 221 6.96 -4.41 14.28
CA TYR A 221 8.33 -4.50 13.75
C TYR A 221 8.44 -5.37 12.49
N HIS A 222 7.59 -6.40 12.40
CA HIS A 222 7.48 -7.31 11.26
C HIS A 222 6.24 -7.01 10.40
N SER A 223 5.79 -5.75 10.41
CA SER A 223 4.60 -5.29 9.66
C SER A 223 3.30 -5.99 10.11
N ALA A 224 2.20 -5.82 9.41
CA ALA A 224 0.95 -6.47 9.78
C ALA A 224 0.99 -7.98 9.54
N GLN A 225 1.69 -8.44 8.50
CA GLN A 225 1.86 -9.87 8.21
C GLN A 225 2.51 -10.63 9.38
N GLY A 226 3.52 -10.05 10.03
CA GLY A 226 4.12 -10.64 11.24
C GLY A 226 3.19 -10.58 12.45
N TYR A 227 2.40 -9.51 12.60
CA TYR A 227 1.43 -9.38 13.69
C TYR A 227 0.31 -10.42 13.61
N TYR A 228 -0.23 -10.67 12.40
CA TYR A 228 -1.31 -11.64 12.18
C TYR A 228 -0.82 -13.04 11.82
N ASN A 229 0.49 -13.23 11.68
CA ASN A 229 1.12 -14.50 11.29
C ASN A 229 0.54 -15.06 9.97
N VAL A 230 0.43 -14.21 8.95
CA VAL A 230 -0.01 -14.57 7.59
C VAL A 230 0.98 -13.99 6.59
N ASN A 231 1.61 -14.84 5.80
CA ASN A 231 2.56 -14.43 4.77
C ASN A 231 1.86 -14.34 3.40
N PRO A 232 1.80 -13.15 2.78
CA PRO A 232 1.37 -13.01 1.39
C PRO A 232 2.47 -13.52 0.43
N ASP A 233 2.14 -13.63 -0.87
CA ASP A 233 3.11 -13.90 -1.92
C ASP A 233 3.88 -12.64 -2.31
N LEU A 234 3.22 -11.47 -2.24
CA LEU A 234 3.83 -10.17 -2.52
C LEU A 234 3.44 -9.16 -1.45
N THR A 235 4.35 -8.27 -1.12
CA THR A 235 4.13 -7.15 -0.20
C THR A 235 4.50 -5.83 -0.87
N CYS A 236 3.62 -4.83 -0.73
CA CYS A 236 3.89 -3.45 -1.13
C CYS A 236 4.16 -2.60 0.10
N LEU A 237 5.19 -1.77 0.05
CA LEU A 237 5.61 -0.88 1.12
C LEU A 237 5.70 0.57 0.63
N GLY A 238 5.63 1.51 1.55
CA GLY A 238 5.77 2.95 1.28
C GLY A 238 5.77 3.74 2.58
N LYS A 239 5.34 5.00 2.52
CA LYS A 239 5.16 5.88 3.69
C LYS A 239 6.31 5.80 4.70
N VAL A 240 6.21 4.95 5.73
CA VAL A 240 7.18 4.84 6.84
C VAL A 240 8.60 4.57 6.34
N ILE A 241 8.79 3.71 5.34
CA ILE A 241 10.13 3.40 4.81
C ILE A 241 10.81 4.60 4.13
N GLY A 242 10.03 5.60 3.72
CA GLY A 242 10.51 6.83 3.12
C GLY A 242 10.82 7.94 4.14
N GLY A 243 10.30 7.86 5.37
CA GLY A 243 10.53 8.88 6.39
C GLY A 243 10.10 10.30 5.99
N GLY A 244 9.12 10.43 5.10
CA GLY A 244 8.66 11.68 4.50
C GLY A 244 9.15 11.93 3.07
N LEU A 245 10.08 11.11 2.57
CA LEU A 245 10.59 11.18 1.19
C LEU A 245 9.80 10.25 0.25
N PRO A 246 9.86 10.49 -1.07
CA PRO A 246 9.15 9.70 -2.06
C PRO A 246 9.82 8.32 -2.25
N VAL A 247 9.46 7.36 -1.43
CA VAL A 247 9.97 5.99 -1.46
C VAL A 247 8.81 5.00 -1.37
N GLY A 248 8.88 3.97 -2.17
CA GLY A 248 8.06 2.77 -2.08
C GLY A 248 8.91 1.54 -2.35
N ALA A 249 8.36 0.37 -2.12
CA ALA A 249 8.99 -0.89 -2.46
C ALA A 249 7.94 -1.98 -2.69
N PHE A 250 8.27 -3.00 -3.45
CA PHE A 250 7.51 -4.24 -3.51
C PHE A 250 8.47 -5.43 -3.56
N GLY A 251 8.02 -6.56 -3.04
CA GLY A 251 8.82 -7.78 -2.99
C GLY A 251 8.00 -8.99 -2.56
N GLY A 252 8.65 -10.13 -2.57
CA GLY A 252 8.15 -11.44 -2.19
C GLY A 252 9.26 -12.46 -2.17
#